data_79d8e1704f39c4db1cadefb3de9ec515
#
_entry.id   79d8e1704f39c4db1cadefb3de9ec515
#
_cell.length_a   1.000
_cell.length_b   1.000
_cell.length_c   1.000
_cell.angle_alpha   90.00
_cell.angle_beta   90.00
_cell.angle_gamma   90.00
#
_symmetry.space_group_name_H-M   'P 1'
#
loop_
_entity.id
_entity.type
_entity.pdbx_description
1 polymer ?
#
loop_
_entity_poly.entity_id
_entity_poly.type
_entity_poly.pdbx_seq_one_letter_code
_entity_poly.pdbx_strand_id
1 'polypeptide(L)'
;MIYNFKFNTSTINEYDLQGNARPARAQRTALLLLTISVFFMSLLLTGCSGRELDSIAIVTCIEVTAVPDSRGSQEYHIQAEIVRLSDTESEPGQNTEVISASANSFRQCIEDLNEAEVLHIYLGHLRLIIFDKSFLDRASRSELEDIADFAIENHEIRFNTVIAASAEDFGKAVNGESASTGNRGMDLSERIRGLHARSELCDLINNLENESDPVNMPVITVSEMNGKSITVVKSEERYELDIAA
;
A
#
# COMPACT_ATOMS: atom_id res chain seq x y z
N MET A 1 41.54 -46.62 -36.02
CA MET A 1 42.73 -46.10 -35.28
C MET A 1 42.37 -46.15 -33.81
N ILE A 2 42.87 -47.16 -33.11
CA ILE A 2 42.54 -47.42 -31.69
C ILE A 2 43.78 -46.97 -30.91
N TYR A 3 43.65 -45.88 -30.11
CA TYR A 3 44.74 -45.46 -29.24
C TYR A 3 44.65 -46.21 -27.88
N ASN A 4 45.63 -47.13 -27.71
CA ASN A 4 45.87 -47.77 -26.43
C ASN A 4 46.60 -46.83 -25.49
N PHE A 5 45.95 -46.39 -24.42
CA PHE A 5 46.60 -45.70 -23.30
C PHE A 5 47.10 -46.74 -22.30
N LYS A 6 48.43 -46.92 -22.26
CA LYS A 6 49.11 -47.71 -21.22
C LYS A 6 49.21 -46.83 -19.98
N PHE A 7 48.50 -47.18 -18.91
CA PHE A 7 48.74 -46.63 -17.58
C PHE A 7 50.06 -47.23 -17.04
N ASN A 8 51.02 -46.34 -16.79
CA ASN A 8 52.28 -46.64 -16.16
C ASN A 8 52.09 -46.61 -14.64
N THR A 9 51.97 -47.81 -14.02
CA THR A 9 51.95 -47.98 -12.58
C THR A 9 53.37 -48.11 -12.08
N SER A 10 54.04 -47.02 -11.79
CA SER A 10 55.31 -47.04 -11.08
C SER A 10 55.35 -45.96 -10.02
N THR A 11 55.61 -46.43 -8.81
CA THR A 11 56.08 -45.71 -7.61
C THR A 11 55.05 -44.81 -6.91
N ILE A 12 54.16 -45.46 -6.14
CA ILE A 12 53.64 -44.84 -4.93
C ILE A 12 54.74 -45.00 -3.89
N ASN A 13 55.47 -43.94 -3.67
CA ASN A 13 56.41 -43.85 -2.55
C ASN A 13 55.59 -43.88 -1.24
N GLU A 14 55.94 -44.86 -0.44
CA GLU A 14 55.51 -45.08 0.92
C GLU A 14 56.13 -43.97 1.80
N TYR A 15 55.59 -42.73 1.73
CA TYR A 15 55.97 -41.64 2.58
C TYR A 15 54.91 -41.42 3.67
N ASP A 16 55.31 -41.81 4.88
CA ASP A 16 54.94 -41.27 6.16
C ASP A 16 53.44 -41.18 6.48
N LEU A 17 52.87 -42.33 6.87
CA LEU A 17 51.75 -42.38 7.78
C LEU A 17 52.15 -42.20 9.24
N GLN A 18 53.02 -41.20 9.54
CA GLN A 18 53.10 -40.60 10.86
C GLN A 18 52.14 -39.42 10.91
N GLY A 19 50.87 -39.68 10.57
CA GLY A 19 49.81 -38.74 10.84
C GLY A 19 49.65 -38.57 12.36
N ASN A 20 49.97 -37.38 12.86
CA ASN A 20 49.58 -36.89 14.18
C ASN A 20 48.13 -37.27 14.48
N ALA A 21 47.93 -38.36 15.20
CA ALA A 21 46.67 -38.72 15.79
C ALA A 21 46.29 -37.63 16.80
N ARG A 22 45.62 -36.60 16.32
CA ARG A 22 44.99 -35.59 17.19
C ARG A 22 44.17 -36.36 18.22
N PRO A 23 44.33 -36.07 19.52
CA PRO A 23 43.67 -36.85 20.55
C PRO A 23 42.17 -36.86 20.26
N ALA A 24 41.57 -38.02 20.24
CA ALA A 24 40.14 -38.23 19.88
C ALA A 24 39.17 -37.32 20.66
N ARG A 25 39.63 -36.79 21.79
CA ARG A 25 38.92 -35.77 22.61
C ARG A 25 38.87 -34.42 21.89
N ALA A 26 39.94 -33.94 21.27
CA ALA A 26 39.96 -32.65 20.58
C ALA A 26 39.06 -32.64 19.33
N GLN A 27 38.99 -33.77 18.63
CA GLN A 27 38.10 -33.93 17.50
C GLN A 27 36.62 -33.94 17.92
N ARG A 28 36.28 -34.59 19.03
CA ARG A 28 34.91 -34.59 19.58
C ARG A 28 34.46 -33.21 20.06
N THR A 29 35.37 -32.47 20.73
CA THR A 29 35.06 -31.08 21.18
C THR A 29 34.90 -30.13 20.00
N ALA A 30 35.75 -30.24 18.96
CA ALA A 30 35.60 -29.43 17.75
C ALA A 30 34.25 -29.71 17.01
N LEU A 31 33.87 -30.98 16.93
CA LEU A 31 32.57 -31.36 16.32
C LEU A 31 31.37 -30.82 17.14
N LEU A 32 31.46 -30.89 18.46
CA LEU A 32 30.42 -30.38 19.37
C LEU A 32 30.29 -28.84 19.28
N LEU A 33 31.39 -28.12 19.19
CA LEU A 33 31.38 -26.67 18.98
C LEU A 33 30.83 -26.28 17.62
N LEU A 34 31.11 -27.05 16.57
CA LEU A 34 30.56 -26.83 15.23
C LEU A 34 29.05 -27.07 15.20
N THR A 35 28.56 -28.13 15.83
CA THR A 35 27.11 -28.41 15.89
C THR A 35 26.36 -27.35 16.70
N ILE A 36 26.93 -26.88 17.80
CA ILE A 36 26.33 -25.79 18.60
C ILE A 36 26.32 -24.50 17.78
N SER A 37 27.40 -24.16 17.05
CA SER A 37 27.45 -22.99 16.20
C SER A 37 26.42 -23.01 15.07
N VAL A 38 26.26 -24.14 14.40
CA VAL A 38 25.22 -24.34 13.35
C VAL A 38 23.82 -24.23 13.93
N PHE A 39 23.60 -24.78 15.13
CA PHE A 39 22.32 -24.67 15.82
C PHE A 39 21.97 -23.23 16.20
N PHE A 40 22.93 -22.45 16.73
CA PHE A 40 22.74 -21.02 17.00
C PHE A 40 22.49 -20.22 15.73
N MET A 41 23.20 -20.53 14.65
CA MET A 41 23.02 -19.87 13.36
C MET A 41 21.65 -20.15 12.76
N SER A 42 21.11 -21.36 12.93
CA SER A 42 19.75 -21.70 12.50
C SER A 42 18.67 -20.96 13.29
N LEU A 43 18.88 -20.73 14.59
CA LEU A 43 17.98 -19.92 15.41
C LEU A 43 17.94 -18.43 15.00
N LEU A 44 19.04 -17.89 14.49
CA LEU A 44 19.09 -16.51 13.98
C LEU A 44 18.40 -16.35 12.62
N LEU A 45 18.28 -17.42 11.86
CA LEU A 45 17.62 -17.42 10.54
C LEU A 45 16.08 -17.56 10.62
N THR A 46 15.52 -17.97 11.76
CA THR A 46 14.08 -18.12 11.94
C THR A 46 13.35 -16.80 12.23
N GLY A 47 14.06 -15.67 12.23
CA GLY A 47 13.53 -14.35 12.57
C GLY A 47 12.82 -13.59 11.45
N CYS A 48 12.51 -14.17 10.29
CA CYS A 48 11.60 -13.55 9.34
C CYS A 48 10.17 -13.71 9.83
N SER A 49 9.72 -12.76 10.64
CA SER A 49 8.30 -12.53 10.93
C SER A 49 7.65 -11.96 9.66
N GLY A 50 7.47 -12.82 8.65
CA GLY A 50 6.56 -12.51 7.56
C GLY A 50 5.15 -12.40 8.13
N ARG A 51 4.49 -11.23 8.01
CA ARG A 51 3.06 -11.14 8.26
C ARG A 51 2.36 -12.05 7.26
N GLU A 52 1.45 -12.88 7.75
CA GLU A 52 0.64 -13.72 6.89
C GLU A 52 -0.19 -12.80 5.98
N LEU A 53 -0.22 -13.09 4.68
CA LEU A 53 -0.97 -12.28 3.71
C LEU A 53 -2.44 -12.15 4.08
N ASP A 54 -3.00 -13.16 4.74
CA ASP A 54 -4.38 -13.19 5.23
C ASP A 54 -4.64 -12.19 6.37
N SER A 55 -3.58 -11.63 6.97
CA SER A 55 -3.65 -10.60 8.02
C SER A 55 -3.55 -9.17 7.49
N ILE A 56 -3.62 -8.98 6.17
CA ILE A 56 -3.46 -7.67 5.53
C ILE A 56 -4.74 -7.27 4.81
N ALA A 57 -5.22 -6.05 5.07
CA ALA A 57 -6.25 -5.37 4.30
C ALA A 57 -5.60 -4.39 3.35
N ILE A 58 -5.70 -4.64 2.04
CA ILE A 58 -5.06 -3.80 1.02
C ILE A 58 -5.99 -2.64 0.68
N VAL A 59 -5.55 -1.41 0.94
CA VAL A 59 -6.29 -0.20 0.55
C VAL A 59 -5.99 0.16 -0.90
N THR A 60 -7.05 0.38 -1.67
CA THR A 60 -6.95 0.75 -3.09
C THR A 60 -7.45 2.17 -3.38
N CYS A 61 -8.39 2.65 -2.58
CA CYS A 61 -8.95 3.99 -2.68
C CYS A 61 -9.23 4.54 -1.28
N ILE A 62 -9.01 5.84 -1.11
CA ILE A 62 -9.43 6.61 0.07
C ILE A 62 -10.26 7.78 -0.41
N GLU A 63 -11.43 7.96 0.18
CA GLU A 63 -12.23 9.19 0.08
C GLU A 63 -12.08 10.00 1.35
N VAL A 64 -11.81 11.29 1.20
CA VAL A 64 -11.65 12.26 2.28
C VAL A 64 -12.79 13.26 2.23
N THR A 65 -13.57 13.29 3.30
CA THR A 65 -14.66 14.25 3.49
C THR A 65 -14.47 14.96 4.83
N ALA A 66 -15.18 16.06 5.05
CA ALA A 66 -15.23 16.72 6.33
C ALA A 66 -16.67 16.74 6.85
N VAL A 67 -16.84 16.30 8.09
CA VAL A 67 -18.13 16.31 8.77
C VAL A 67 -18.08 17.31 9.91
N PRO A 68 -19.10 18.19 10.07
CA PRO A 68 -19.12 19.07 11.21
C PRO A 68 -19.30 18.26 12.50
N ASP A 69 -18.38 18.44 13.44
CA ASP A 69 -18.48 17.92 14.80
C ASP A 69 -19.66 18.60 15.55
N SER A 70 -20.14 17.94 16.59
CA SER A 70 -21.16 18.45 17.53
C SER A 70 -20.80 19.78 18.20
N ARG A 71 -19.53 20.20 18.15
CA ARG A 71 -19.00 21.46 18.68
C ARG A 71 -18.80 22.54 17.62
N GLY A 72 -19.12 22.26 16.34
CA GLY A 72 -18.88 23.16 15.21
C GLY A 72 -17.44 23.16 14.70
N SER A 73 -16.59 22.27 15.21
CA SER A 73 -15.29 21.92 14.67
C SER A 73 -15.45 20.95 13.50
N GLN A 74 -14.53 20.93 12.58
CA GLN A 74 -14.55 19.93 11.49
C GLN A 74 -13.74 18.70 11.91
N GLU A 75 -14.32 17.53 11.63
CA GLU A 75 -13.62 16.25 11.71
C GLU A 75 -13.39 15.73 10.30
N TYR A 76 -12.23 15.12 10.08
CA TYR A 76 -12.02 14.30 8.91
C TYR A 76 -12.94 13.07 9.00
N HIS A 77 -13.56 12.76 7.90
CA HIS A 77 -14.22 11.47 7.72
C HIS A 77 -13.60 10.79 6.51
N ILE A 78 -13.00 9.64 6.74
CA ILE A 78 -12.32 8.85 5.71
C ILE A 78 -13.13 7.60 5.45
N GLN A 79 -13.32 7.30 4.16
CA GLN A 79 -13.80 6.01 3.69
C GLN A 79 -12.70 5.34 2.87
N ALA A 80 -12.33 4.13 3.23
CA ALA A 80 -11.30 3.36 2.55
C ALA A 80 -11.88 2.11 1.90
N GLU A 81 -11.64 1.95 0.61
CA GLU A 81 -11.91 0.70 -0.11
C GLU A 81 -10.76 -0.26 0.15
N ILE A 82 -11.07 -1.40 0.77
CA ILE A 82 -10.10 -2.45 1.09
C ILE A 82 -10.39 -3.72 0.28
N VAL A 83 -9.33 -4.41 -0.08
CA VAL A 83 -9.36 -5.76 -0.66
C VAL A 83 -8.79 -6.72 0.35
N ARG A 84 -9.57 -7.74 0.72
CA ARG A 84 -9.11 -8.83 1.58
C ARG A 84 -8.64 -9.99 0.71
N LEU A 85 -7.44 -10.47 1.00
CA LEU A 85 -6.92 -11.68 0.37
C LEU A 85 -7.49 -12.87 1.16
N SER A 86 -8.52 -13.53 0.63
CA SER A 86 -9.08 -14.74 1.24
C SER A 86 -8.66 -15.96 0.44
N ASP A 87 -8.33 -17.05 1.14
CA ASP A 87 -7.97 -18.36 0.55
C ASP A 87 -9.12 -19.08 -0.15
N THR A 88 -10.34 -18.55 -0.05
CA THR A 88 -11.49 -19.13 -0.74
C THR A 88 -11.50 -18.70 -2.19
N GLU A 89 -11.74 -19.64 -3.10
CA GLU A 89 -11.96 -19.45 -4.55
C GLU A 89 -13.19 -18.58 -4.84
N SER A 90 -13.22 -17.37 -4.26
CA SER A 90 -14.24 -16.36 -4.53
C SER A 90 -13.94 -15.76 -5.90
N GLU A 91 -15.00 -15.47 -6.66
CA GLU A 91 -14.84 -14.80 -7.95
C GLU A 91 -14.07 -13.48 -7.80
N PRO A 92 -13.21 -13.12 -8.78
CA PRO A 92 -12.47 -11.86 -8.75
C PRO A 92 -13.43 -10.68 -8.54
N GLY A 93 -13.24 -9.91 -7.48
CA GLY A 93 -14.04 -8.73 -7.16
C GLY A 93 -15.04 -8.89 -6.01
N GLN A 94 -15.19 -10.07 -5.40
CA GLN A 94 -16.11 -10.28 -4.27
C GLN A 94 -15.54 -9.92 -2.89
N ASN A 95 -14.25 -9.59 -2.81
CA ASN A 95 -13.55 -9.36 -1.55
C ASN A 95 -13.27 -7.86 -1.28
N THR A 96 -14.07 -6.98 -1.88
CA THR A 96 -13.94 -5.54 -1.67
C THR A 96 -14.94 -5.07 -0.62
N GLU A 97 -14.45 -4.33 0.36
CA GLU A 97 -15.23 -3.77 1.47
C GLU A 97 -14.90 -2.30 1.62
N VAL A 98 -15.83 -1.51 2.15
CA VAL A 98 -15.60 -0.10 2.51
C VAL A 98 -15.64 0.01 4.03
N ILE A 99 -14.55 0.51 4.59
CA ILE A 99 -14.42 0.82 6.00
C ILE A 99 -14.33 2.34 6.18
N SER A 100 -14.70 2.83 7.36
CA SER A 100 -14.68 4.28 7.61
C SER A 100 -14.22 4.61 9.02
N ALA A 101 -13.60 5.76 9.16
CA ALA A 101 -13.25 6.36 10.45
C ALA A 101 -13.43 7.89 10.41
N SER A 102 -13.61 8.49 11.59
CA SER A 102 -13.69 9.94 11.74
C SER A 102 -12.81 10.38 12.90
N ALA A 103 -11.96 11.39 12.67
CA ALA A 103 -11.05 11.93 13.66
C ALA A 103 -10.66 13.38 13.36
N ASN A 104 -9.89 13.98 14.27
CA ASN A 104 -9.45 15.38 14.14
C ASN A 104 -8.27 15.57 13.17
N SER A 105 -7.63 14.49 12.69
CA SER A 105 -6.56 14.53 11.69
C SER A 105 -6.66 13.34 10.76
N PHE A 106 -6.08 13.47 9.56
CA PHE A 106 -6.01 12.38 8.58
C PHE A 106 -5.24 11.17 9.16
N ARG A 107 -4.13 11.44 9.83
CA ARG A 107 -3.32 10.42 10.50
C ARG A 107 -4.14 9.61 11.50
N GLN A 108 -4.89 10.30 12.38
CA GLN A 108 -5.70 9.63 13.39
C GLN A 108 -6.79 8.77 12.76
N CYS A 109 -7.41 9.22 11.66
CA CYS A 109 -8.36 8.39 10.93
C CYS A 109 -7.74 7.07 10.44
N ILE A 110 -6.51 7.10 9.91
CA ILE A 110 -5.82 5.89 9.45
C ILE A 110 -5.46 4.98 10.64
N GLU A 111 -5.05 5.57 11.77
CA GLU A 111 -4.78 4.82 13.00
C GLU A 111 -6.05 4.16 13.54
N ASP A 112 -7.16 4.89 13.58
CA ASP A 112 -8.46 4.38 14.03
C ASP A 112 -8.97 3.25 13.11
N LEU A 113 -8.77 3.35 11.79
CA LEU A 113 -9.05 2.27 10.86
C LEU A 113 -8.21 1.02 11.16
N ASN A 114 -6.93 1.18 11.48
CA ASN A 114 -6.05 0.08 11.86
C ASN A 114 -6.46 -0.58 13.18
N GLU A 115 -6.95 0.21 14.15
CA GLU A 115 -7.42 -0.30 15.45
C GLU A 115 -8.76 -1.01 15.33
N ALA A 116 -9.66 -0.50 14.48
CA ALA A 116 -10.98 -1.08 14.28
C ALA A 116 -10.92 -2.43 13.53
N GLU A 117 -9.91 -2.61 12.70
CA GLU A 117 -9.71 -3.80 11.89
C GLU A 117 -8.84 -4.84 12.61
N VAL A 118 -9.21 -6.10 12.49
CA VAL A 118 -8.37 -7.22 12.95
C VAL A 118 -7.12 -7.35 12.06
N LEU A 119 -7.20 -6.82 10.86
CA LEU A 119 -6.17 -6.90 9.83
C LEU A 119 -5.36 -5.60 9.80
N HIS A 120 -4.08 -5.71 9.48
CA HIS A 120 -3.24 -4.54 9.23
C HIS A 120 -3.60 -3.87 7.91
N ILE A 121 -3.92 -2.58 7.96
CA ILE A 121 -4.17 -1.76 6.77
C ILE A 121 -2.86 -1.49 6.05
N TYR A 122 -2.80 -1.88 4.76
CA TYR A 122 -1.62 -1.70 3.92
C TYR A 122 -1.91 -0.68 2.81
N LEU A 123 -1.18 0.42 2.82
CA LEU A 123 -1.35 1.56 1.90
C LEU A 123 -0.47 1.49 0.64
N GLY A 124 0.39 0.48 0.52
CA GLY A 124 1.31 0.35 -0.62
C GLY A 124 0.65 0.09 -1.98
N HIS A 125 -0.64 -0.21 -1.98
CA HIS A 125 -1.48 -0.34 -3.17
C HIS A 125 -2.52 0.77 -3.35
N LEU A 126 -2.44 1.84 -2.55
CA LEU A 126 -3.29 3.01 -2.72
C LEU A 126 -3.08 3.61 -4.12
N ARG A 127 -4.15 3.64 -4.91
CA ARG A 127 -4.15 4.09 -6.31
C ARG A 127 -4.83 5.43 -6.49
N LEU A 128 -5.79 5.75 -5.61
CA LEU A 128 -6.64 6.90 -5.76
C LEU A 128 -6.96 7.50 -4.39
N ILE A 129 -6.80 8.80 -4.27
CA ILE A 129 -7.35 9.60 -3.17
C ILE A 129 -8.40 10.52 -3.78
N ILE A 130 -9.60 10.47 -3.24
CA ILE A 130 -10.73 11.30 -3.67
C ILE A 130 -10.97 12.32 -2.56
N PHE A 131 -10.93 13.58 -2.92
CA PHE A 131 -11.31 14.67 -2.02
C PHE A 131 -12.74 15.11 -2.34
N ASP A 132 -13.61 15.08 -1.36
CA ASP A 132 -14.95 15.66 -1.52
C ASP A 132 -14.84 17.16 -1.80
N LYS A 133 -15.62 17.66 -2.73
CA LYS A 133 -15.59 19.08 -3.10
C LYS A 133 -15.90 19.98 -1.91
N SER A 134 -16.83 19.56 -1.03
CA SER A 134 -17.18 20.33 0.15
C SER A 134 -16.05 20.38 1.19
N PHE A 135 -15.17 19.37 1.20
CA PHE A 135 -13.93 19.40 1.96
C PHE A 135 -12.95 20.41 1.33
N LEU A 136 -12.67 20.28 0.03
CA LEU A 136 -11.71 21.14 -0.68
C LEU A 136 -12.09 22.63 -0.62
N ASP A 137 -13.39 22.96 -0.75
CA ASP A 137 -13.89 24.34 -0.71
C ASP A 137 -13.69 25.02 0.66
N ARG A 138 -13.37 24.24 1.70
CA ARG A 138 -13.24 24.71 3.09
C ARG A 138 -11.93 24.35 3.74
N ALA A 139 -11.19 23.44 3.16
CA ALA A 139 -9.94 22.97 3.73
C ALA A 139 -8.93 24.11 3.84
N SER A 140 -8.40 24.27 5.03
CA SER A 140 -7.27 25.15 5.24
C SER A 140 -5.99 24.53 4.69
N ARG A 141 -4.99 25.38 4.41
CA ARG A 141 -3.66 24.91 4.02
C ARG A 141 -3.11 23.86 5.01
N SER A 142 -3.27 24.08 6.31
CA SER A 142 -2.78 23.17 7.34
C SER A 142 -3.45 21.79 7.32
N GLU A 143 -4.70 21.69 6.87
CA GLU A 143 -5.40 20.41 6.71
C GLU A 143 -4.88 19.63 5.51
N LEU A 144 -4.54 20.33 4.44
CA LEU A 144 -3.90 19.70 3.27
C LEU A 144 -2.46 19.29 3.56
N GLU A 145 -1.73 20.11 4.35
CA GLU A 145 -0.40 19.78 4.85
C GLU A 145 -0.41 18.53 5.74
N ASP A 146 -1.41 18.33 6.62
CA ASP A 146 -1.55 17.12 7.44
C ASP A 146 -1.63 15.85 6.56
N ILE A 147 -2.35 15.91 5.45
CA ILE A 147 -2.45 14.81 4.50
C ILE A 147 -1.12 14.59 3.77
N ALA A 148 -0.49 15.66 3.30
CA ALA A 148 0.78 15.61 2.59
C ALA A 148 1.91 15.10 3.49
N ASP A 149 2.01 15.60 4.70
CA ASP A 149 3.01 15.18 5.70
C ASP A 149 2.84 13.72 6.07
N PHE A 150 1.60 13.27 6.28
CA PHE A 150 1.32 11.86 6.49
C PHE A 150 1.82 11.01 5.32
N ALA A 151 1.57 11.43 4.08
CA ALA A 151 1.99 10.70 2.91
C ALA A 151 3.52 10.68 2.73
N ILE A 152 4.21 11.75 3.11
CA ILE A 152 5.68 11.84 3.08
C ILE A 152 6.30 10.92 4.13
N GLU A 153 5.73 10.88 5.34
CA GLU A 153 6.23 10.06 6.44
C GLU A 153 5.88 8.57 6.28
N ASN A 154 4.78 8.29 5.60
CA ASN A 154 4.34 6.92 5.36
C ASN A 154 5.02 6.35 4.12
N HIS A 155 6.01 5.49 4.34
CA HIS A 155 6.82 4.91 3.25
C HIS A 155 6.07 3.93 2.35
N GLU A 156 4.83 3.57 2.67
CA GLU A 156 4.00 2.71 1.82
C GLU A 156 3.30 3.51 0.72
N ILE A 157 2.90 4.76 0.98
CA ILE A 157 2.17 5.59 0.03
C ILE A 157 3.09 6.05 -1.10
N ARG A 158 2.61 5.88 -2.32
CA ARG A 158 3.36 6.29 -3.52
C ARG A 158 2.97 7.71 -3.92
N PHE A 159 3.95 8.55 -4.21
CA PHE A 159 3.72 9.93 -4.64
C PHE A 159 3.02 10.06 -5.99
N ASN A 160 3.03 8.99 -6.81
CA ASN A 160 2.25 8.92 -8.04
C ASN A 160 0.83 8.36 -7.85
N THR A 161 0.34 8.32 -6.61
CA THR A 161 -1.07 8.07 -6.32
C THR A 161 -1.92 9.15 -6.95
N VAL A 162 -2.94 8.76 -7.71
CA VAL A 162 -3.85 9.71 -8.37
C VAL A 162 -4.68 10.43 -7.33
N ILE A 163 -4.89 11.72 -7.52
CA ILE A 163 -5.83 12.52 -6.72
C ILE A 163 -6.95 13.05 -7.61
N ALA A 164 -8.14 13.14 -7.06
CA ALA A 164 -9.33 13.63 -7.76
C ALA A 164 -10.27 14.35 -6.81
N ALA A 165 -11.09 15.28 -7.34
CA ALA A 165 -12.20 15.86 -6.59
C ALA A 165 -13.48 15.06 -6.87
N SER A 166 -14.34 14.87 -5.87
CA SER A 166 -15.69 14.35 -6.07
C SER A 166 -16.73 15.47 -6.08
N ALA A 167 -17.79 15.29 -6.85
CA ALA A 167 -19.00 16.09 -6.68
C ALA A 167 -19.68 15.68 -5.37
N GLU A 168 -20.51 16.58 -4.83
CA GLU A 168 -21.33 16.30 -3.65
C GLU A 168 -22.08 14.97 -3.79
N ASP A 169 -22.16 14.20 -2.72
CA ASP A 169 -22.82 12.88 -2.63
C ASP A 169 -22.07 11.68 -3.21
N PHE A 170 -20.79 11.80 -3.59
CA PHE A 170 -20.03 10.64 -4.08
C PHE A 170 -19.96 9.49 -3.06
N GLY A 171 -19.73 9.79 -1.78
CA GLY A 171 -19.70 8.80 -0.71
C GLY A 171 -20.98 8.01 -0.55
N LYS A 172 -22.15 8.65 -0.77
CA LYS A 172 -23.44 7.96 -0.74
C LYS A 172 -23.61 6.98 -1.91
N ALA A 173 -23.03 7.30 -3.04
CA ALA A 173 -23.14 6.45 -4.24
C ALA A 173 -22.14 5.29 -4.22
N VAL A 174 -21.00 5.45 -3.55
CA VAL A 174 -20.05 4.35 -3.34
C VAL A 174 -20.62 3.31 -2.38
N ASN A 175 -21.40 3.73 -1.38
CA ASN A 175 -22.04 2.85 -0.40
C ASN A 175 -23.39 2.24 -0.89
N GLY A 176 -23.89 2.64 -2.06
CA GLY A 176 -25.14 2.08 -2.65
C GLY A 176 -24.96 0.66 -3.19
N GLU A 177 -26.10 0.00 -3.52
CA GLU A 177 -26.16 -1.40 -4.00
C GLU A 177 -25.31 -1.72 -5.23
N SER A 178 -24.80 -0.70 -5.93
CA SER A 178 -23.82 -0.87 -7.02
C SER A 178 -22.40 -1.20 -6.54
N ALA A 179 -22.18 -1.29 -5.25
CA ALA A 179 -20.89 -1.63 -4.64
C ALA A 179 -20.37 -3.04 -4.99
N SER A 180 -21.12 -3.82 -5.71
CA SER A 180 -20.97 -5.28 -5.72
C SER A 180 -19.96 -5.89 -6.69
N THR A 181 -19.28 -5.13 -7.54
CA THR A 181 -18.42 -5.77 -8.54
C THR A 181 -17.17 -4.97 -8.88
N GLY A 182 -16.10 -5.15 -8.11
CA GLY A 182 -14.77 -4.76 -8.56
C GLY A 182 -14.05 -3.76 -7.68
N ASN A 183 -12.76 -3.70 -7.86
CA ASN A 183 -11.83 -2.75 -7.24
C ASN A 183 -12.00 -1.38 -7.92
N ARG A 184 -12.87 -0.54 -7.38
CA ARG A 184 -13.22 0.78 -7.97
C ARG A 184 -12.04 1.74 -7.98
N GLY A 185 -11.28 1.75 -6.91
CA GLY A 185 -10.10 2.60 -6.82
C GLY A 185 -9.14 2.33 -7.96
N MET A 186 -8.99 1.08 -8.34
CA MET A 186 -8.15 0.66 -9.45
C MET A 186 -8.74 1.11 -10.80
N ASP A 187 -10.02 0.80 -11.06
CA ASP A 187 -10.69 1.15 -12.30
C ASP A 187 -10.74 2.66 -12.54
N LEU A 188 -11.09 3.43 -11.50
CA LEU A 188 -11.14 4.89 -11.57
C LEU A 188 -9.75 5.50 -11.77
N SER A 189 -8.76 5.02 -11.06
CA SER A 189 -7.39 5.52 -11.21
C SER A 189 -6.85 5.27 -12.63
N GLU A 190 -7.16 4.12 -13.24
CA GLU A 190 -6.78 3.82 -14.62
C GLU A 190 -7.48 4.73 -15.63
N ARG A 191 -8.77 4.96 -15.44
CA ARG A 191 -9.54 5.90 -16.29
C ARG A 191 -8.96 7.31 -16.20
N ILE A 192 -8.68 7.79 -14.97
CA ILE A 192 -8.09 9.12 -14.75
C ILE A 192 -6.70 9.22 -15.38
N ARG A 193 -5.88 8.18 -15.26
CA ARG A 193 -4.56 8.13 -15.89
C ARG A 193 -4.59 8.22 -17.40
N GLY A 194 -5.67 7.75 -18.02
CA GLY A 194 -5.91 7.91 -19.45
C GLY A 194 -6.24 9.35 -19.87
N LEU A 195 -6.53 10.26 -18.93
CA LEU A 195 -6.79 11.67 -19.20
C LEU A 195 -5.47 12.44 -19.32
N HIS A 196 -5.40 13.41 -20.24
CA HIS A 196 -4.21 14.24 -20.45
C HIS A 196 -3.87 15.15 -19.27
N ALA A 197 -4.84 15.44 -18.40
CA ALA A 197 -4.67 16.28 -17.21
C ALA A 197 -5.02 15.43 -15.97
N ARG A 198 -4.13 14.52 -15.62
CA ARG A 198 -4.14 13.81 -14.35
C ARG A 198 -3.44 14.64 -13.29
N SER A 199 -3.88 14.51 -12.05
CA SER A 199 -3.17 15.03 -10.89
C SER A 199 -2.72 13.86 -10.03
N GLU A 200 -1.53 13.99 -9.49
CA GLU A 200 -0.93 13.01 -8.60
C GLU A 200 -0.63 13.65 -7.24
N LEU A 201 -0.46 12.85 -6.22
CA LEU A 201 -0.17 13.32 -4.86
C LEU A 201 1.09 14.20 -4.81
N CYS A 202 2.09 13.91 -5.64
CA CYS A 202 3.28 14.76 -5.76
C CYS A 202 2.96 16.18 -6.25
N ASP A 203 1.91 16.38 -7.04
CA ASP A 203 1.51 17.73 -7.49
C ASP A 203 0.96 18.53 -6.31
N LEU A 204 0.17 17.90 -5.43
CA LEU A 204 -0.31 18.53 -4.20
C LEU A 204 0.85 18.89 -3.26
N ILE A 205 1.76 17.94 -3.00
CA ILE A 205 2.92 18.15 -2.15
C ILE A 205 3.78 19.31 -2.69
N ASN A 206 4.08 19.31 -4.00
CA ASN A 206 4.87 20.37 -4.62
C ASN A 206 4.20 21.74 -4.55
N ASN A 207 2.89 21.79 -4.69
CA ASN A 207 2.15 23.05 -4.55
C ASN A 207 2.22 23.59 -3.12
N LEU A 208 2.04 22.72 -2.11
CA LEU A 208 2.14 23.09 -0.69
C LEU A 208 3.55 23.58 -0.32
N GLU A 209 4.61 22.93 -0.84
CA GLU A 209 5.98 23.27 -0.49
C GLU A 209 6.49 24.54 -1.23
N ASN A 210 6.12 24.69 -2.50
CA ASN A 210 6.77 25.65 -3.39
C ASN A 210 5.84 26.76 -3.90
N GLU A 211 4.57 26.80 -3.45
CA GLU A 211 3.54 27.69 -4.00
C GLU A 211 3.54 27.68 -5.53
N SER A 212 3.66 26.47 -6.09
CA SER A 212 3.70 26.22 -7.53
C SER A 212 2.32 26.44 -8.16
N ASP A 213 2.20 26.12 -9.46
CA ASP A 213 0.94 26.24 -10.20
C ASP A 213 -0.21 25.50 -9.48
N PRO A 214 -1.46 26.00 -9.55
CA PRO A 214 -2.61 25.38 -8.92
C PRO A 214 -2.77 23.90 -9.29
N VAL A 215 -3.22 23.09 -8.34
CA VAL A 215 -3.44 21.66 -8.59
C VAL A 215 -4.78 21.45 -9.29
N ASN A 216 -4.72 20.95 -10.51
CA ASN A 216 -5.91 20.74 -11.34
C ASN A 216 -6.39 19.28 -11.23
N MET A 217 -7.35 19.02 -10.35
CA MET A 217 -7.88 17.68 -10.13
C MET A 217 -9.02 17.33 -11.10
N PRO A 218 -9.04 16.11 -11.67
CA PRO A 218 -10.21 15.64 -12.40
C PRO A 218 -11.41 15.49 -11.46
N VAL A 219 -12.62 15.81 -11.95
CA VAL A 219 -13.85 15.71 -11.17
C VAL A 219 -14.53 14.37 -11.42
N ILE A 220 -14.85 13.67 -10.34
CA ILE A 220 -15.62 12.42 -10.35
C ILE A 220 -17.06 12.73 -9.97
N THR A 221 -18.00 12.22 -10.73
CA THR A 221 -19.43 12.36 -10.44
C THR A 221 -20.12 11.01 -10.50
N VAL A 222 -21.29 10.93 -9.88
CA VAL A 222 -22.18 9.79 -10.02
C VAL A 222 -23.32 10.18 -10.93
N SER A 223 -23.56 9.33 -11.93
CA SER A 223 -24.67 9.48 -12.86
C SER A 223 -25.56 8.25 -12.77
N GLU A 224 -26.85 8.43 -12.81
CA GLU A 224 -27.79 7.32 -12.93
C GLU A 224 -28.00 6.96 -14.41
N MET A 225 -27.77 5.70 -14.75
CA MET A 225 -28.02 5.16 -16.07
C MET A 225 -28.78 3.84 -15.94
N ASN A 226 -30.00 3.79 -16.50
CA ASN A 226 -30.89 2.61 -16.44
C ASN A 226 -31.20 2.13 -15.01
N GLY A 227 -31.35 3.06 -14.05
CA GLY A 227 -31.63 2.74 -12.64
C GLY A 227 -30.40 2.20 -11.88
N LYS A 228 -29.22 2.34 -12.45
CA LYS A 228 -27.95 2.00 -11.80
C LYS A 228 -27.09 3.25 -11.64
N SER A 229 -26.52 3.43 -10.47
CA SER A 229 -25.54 4.48 -10.23
C SER A 229 -24.22 4.09 -10.90
N ILE A 230 -23.71 4.96 -11.75
CA ILE A 230 -22.44 4.76 -12.46
C ILE A 230 -21.51 5.91 -12.08
N THR A 231 -20.30 5.58 -11.69
CA THR A 231 -19.24 6.58 -11.47
C THR A 231 -18.66 7.04 -12.80
N VAL A 232 -18.69 8.33 -13.05
CA VAL A 232 -18.22 8.96 -14.29
C VAL A 232 -17.11 9.94 -13.96
N VAL A 233 -15.99 9.85 -14.68
CA VAL A 233 -14.95 10.86 -14.64
C VAL A 233 -15.25 11.90 -15.71
N LYS A 234 -15.49 13.14 -15.32
CA LYS A 234 -15.74 14.24 -16.26
C LYS A 234 -14.40 14.73 -16.81
N SER A 235 -14.12 14.45 -18.06
CA SER A 235 -12.86 14.82 -18.71
C SER A 235 -12.68 16.32 -18.92
N GLU A 236 -13.77 17.08 -19.00
CA GLU A 236 -13.79 18.51 -19.27
C GLU A 236 -13.91 19.39 -18.03
N GLU A 237 -14.30 18.80 -16.89
CA GLU A 237 -14.45 19.50 -15.62
C GLU A 237 -13.22 19.27 -14.75
N ARG A 238 -12.63 20.36 -14.26
CA ARG A 238 -11.47 20.34 -13.35
C ARG A 238 -11.83 21.09 -12.09
N TYR A 239 -11.37 20.59 -10.96
CA TYR A 239 -11.34 21.36 -9.73
C TYR A 239 -9.94 21.96 -9.59
N GLU A 240 -9.87 23.28 -9.61
CA GLU A 240 -8.64 24.02 -9.43
C GLU A 240 -8.47 24.33 -7.94
N LEU A 241 -7.48 23.71 -7.32
CA LEU A 241 -7.14 23.96 -5.94
C LEU A 241 -6.05 25.02 -5.88
N ASP A 242 -6.39 26.24 -5.44
CA ASP A 242 -5.47 27.31 -5.17
C ASP A 242 -5.21 27.43 -3.65
N ILE A 243 -4.02 27.05 -3.22
CA ILE A 243 -3.62 27.02 -1.82
C ILE A 243 -2.94 28.33 -1.39
N ALA A 244 -2.64 29.21 -2.35
CA ALA A 244 -1.92 30.47 -2.10
C ALA A 244 -2.80 31.61 -1.54
N ALA A 245 -4.09 31.38 -1.32
CA ALA A 245 -5.04 32.40 -0.87
C ALA A 245 -5.17 32.47 0.66
#